data_816f4f55b8aed0bfe8f5a5d8e14e080b
#
_entry.id   816f4f55b8aed0bfe8f5a5d8e14e080b
#
_cell.length_a   1.000
_cell.length_b   1.000
_cell.length_c   1.000
_cell.angle_alpha   90.00
_cell.angle_beta   90.00
_cell.angle_gamma   90.00
#
_symmetry.space_group_name_H-M   'P 1'
#
loop_
_entity.id
_entity.type
_entity.pdbx_description
1 polymer ?
#
loop_
_entity_poly.entity_id
_entity_poly.type
_entity_poly.pdbx_seq_one_letter_code
_entity_poly.pdbx_strand_id
1 'polypeptide(L)'
;MQARLEARQLSKYYSATPAIRDVSFTLEPGAILGLLGPNGSGKSTTVSLLTGLREPSAGQIWFDGRNIAEGLVEYQARVGYVPEEAHLYTFLSAREHLELIGRLRRLPARLLTHKISTLLDLLGLTSAADQQISGYSKGMKQKVLLIAALLHDPDLLILDEPESGLDLTAGLVLRHLIPILAARGKTILYSSHVLDHVERLCADVVVLHHGRIVAEGPVSQLRAMTQENASLEDVIAQLVTTVDPARTAGEIAEVSGLNA
;
A
#
# COMPACT_ATOMS: atom_id res chain seq x y z
N MET A 1 -18.15 -1.28 13.94
CA MET A 1 -17.89 -2.35 12.97
C MET A 1 -16.39 -2.58 12.98
N GLN A 2 -15.97 -3.84 13.04
CA GLN A 2 -14.54 -4.18 13.06
C GLN A 2 -14.12 -4.43 11.61
N ALA A 3 -13.20 -3.63 11.07
CA ALA A 3 -12.76 -3.76 9.68
C ALA A 3 -11.70 -4.88 9.52
N ARG A 4 -12.13 -6.13 9.67
CA ARG A 4 -11.30 -7.33 9.51
C ARG A 4 -11.27 -7.76 8.06
N LEU A 5 -10.08 -7.85 7.47
CA LEU A 5 -9.87 -8.33 6.11
C LEU A 5 -9.17 -9.69 6.13
N GLU A 6 -9.69 -10.66 5.39
CA GLU A 6 -9.09 -11.98 5.26
C GLU A 6 -8.87 -12.32 3.78
N ALA A 7 -7.66 -12.63 3.44
CA ALA A 7 -7.29 -13.28 2.19
C ALA A 7 -7.25 -14.80 2.43
N ARG A 8 -8.03 -15.57 1.68
CA ARG A 8 -8.14 -17.01 1.85
C ARG A 8 -7.75 -17.73 0.57
N GLN A 9 -6.55 -18.34 0.54
CA GLN A 9 -6.01 -19.15 -0.56
C GLN A 9 -6.02 -18.42 -1.91
N LEU A 10 -5.70 -17.14 -1.91
CA LEU A 10 -5.75 -16.32 -3.12
C LEU A 10 -4.72 -16.79 -4.15
N SER A 11 -5.21 -17.01 -5.37
CA SER A 11 -4.36 -17.29 -6.52
C SER A 11 -4.80 -16.41 -7.70
N LYS A 12 -3.83 -15.93 -8.47
CA LYS A 12 -4.09 -15.15 -9.69
C LYS A 12 -3.17 -15.59 -10.82
N TYR A 13 -3.78 -15.92 -11.93
CA TYR A 13 -3.09 -16.30 -13.17
C TYR A 13 -3.36 -15.25 -14.25
N TYR A 14 -2.32 -14.70 -14.86
CA TYR A 14 -2.38 -13.89 -16.08
C TYR A 14 -1.90 -14.68 -17.30
N SER A 15 -1.17 -15.75 -17.05
CA SER A 15 -0.62 -16.69 -18.03
C SER A 15 -0.56 -18.09 -17.39
N ALA A 16 0.19 -19.00 -17.97
CA ALA A 16 0.42 -20.34 -17.40
C ALA A 16 1.11 -20.29 -16.01
N THR A 17 1.91 -19.25 -15.75
CA THR A 17 2.58 -19.05 -14.45
C THR A 17 1.73 -18.14 -13.57
N PRO A 18 1.42 -18.53 -12.32
CA PRO A 18 0.68 -17.70 -11.39
C PRO A 18 1.50 -16.46 -10.98
N ALA A 19 0.84 -15.30 -10.92
CA ALA A 19 1.41 -14.10 -10.33
C ALA A 19 1.40 -14.19 -8.79
N ILE A 20 0.35 -14.82 -8.22
CA ILE A 20 0.30 -15.24 -6.81
C ILE A 20 -0.38 -16.61 -6.71
N ARG A 21 -0.01 -17.40 -5.68
CA ARG A 21 -0.53 -18.73 -5.46
C ARG A 21 -0.68 -19.05 -3.98
N ASP A 22 -1.88 -19.47 -3.57
CA ASP A 22 -2.24 -19.90 -2.22
C ASP A 22 -1.89 -18.87 -1.13
N VAL A 23 -2.06 -17.58 -1.41
CA VAL A 23 -1.80 -16.48 -0.48
C VAL A 23 -2.94 -16.38 0.50
N SER A 24 -2.64 -16.56 1.79
CA SER A 24 -3.63 -16.47 2.89
C SER A 24 -3.04 -15.67 4.02
N PHE A 25 -3.74 -14.64 4.49
CA PHE A 25 -3.39 -13.86 5.67
C PHE A 25 -4.60 -13.11 6.20
N THR A 26 -4.51 -12.63 7.41
CA THR A 26 -5.55 -11.82 8.05
C THR A 26 -4.99 -10.47 8.48
N LEU A 27 -5.75 -9.43 8.23
CA LEU A 27 -5.51 -8.09 8.73
C LEU A 27 -6.57 -7.75 9.77
N GLU A 28 -6.15 -7.69 11.02
CA GLU A 28 -7.05 -7.49 12.15
C GLU A 28 -7.51 -6.02 12.25
N PRO A 29 -8.68 -5.77 12.85
CA PRO A 29 -9.23 -4.42 13.02
C PRO A 29 -8.28 -3.50 13.78
N GLY A 30 -8.05 -2.30 13.22
CA GLY A 30 -7.16 -1.31 13.84
C GLY A 30 -5.66 -1.65 13.76
N ALA A 31 -5.30 -2.74 13.09
CA ALA A 31 -3.91 -3.10 12.86
C ALA A 31 -3.31 -2.41 11.62
N ILE A 32 -2.00 -2.28 11.63
CA ILE A 32 -1.19 -1.90 10.47
C ILE A 32 -0.39 -3.14 10.06
N LEU A 33 -0.71 -3.73 8.91
CA LEU A 33 -0.01 -4.89 8.35
C LEU A 33 0.91 -4.46 7.22
N GLY A 34 2.18 -4.81 7.31
CA GLY A 34 3.15 -4.60 6.25
C GLY A 34 3.07 -5.70 5.18
N LEU A 35 2.98 -5.32 3.89
CA LEU A 35 3.08 -6.24 2.77
C LEU A 35 4.42 -6.04 2.07
N LEU A 36 5.33 -6.98 2.23
CA LEU A 36 6.72 -6.88 1.82
C LEU A 36 7.08 -7.86 0.71
N GLY A 37 8.19 -7.62 0.07
CA GLY A 37 8.78 -8.49 -0.94
C GLY A 37 9.44 -7.72 -2.08
N PRO A 38 10.35 -8.36 -2.84
CA PRO A 38 11.02 -7.73 -3.97
C PRO A 38 10.04 -7.40 -5.11
N ASN A 39 10.53 -6.66 -6.11
CA ASN A 39 9.77 -6.39 -7.32
C ASN A 39 9.41 -7.71 -8.01
N GLY A 40 8.17 -7.81 -8.51
CA GLY A 40 7.67 -9.05 -9.11
C GLY A 40 7.26 -10.14 -8.12
N SER A 41 7.31 -9.92 -6.80
CA SER A 41 6.89 -10.91 -5.79
C SER A 41 5.39 -11.17 -5.73
N GLY A 42 4.56 -10.29 -6.33
CA GLY A 42 3.11 -10.40 -6.34
C GLY A 42 2.38 -9.37 -5.48
N LYS A 43 3.06 -8.38 -4.87
CA LYS A 43 2.45 -7.33 -4.01
C LYS A 43 1.32 -6.59 -4.73
N SER A 44 1.60 -5.95 -5.86
CA SER A 44 0.60 -5.18 -6.62
C SER A 44 -0.55 -6.04 -7.14
N THR A 45 -0.28 -7.33 -7.46
CA THR A 45 -1.35 -8.29 -7.76
C THR A 45 -2.22 -8.54 -6.53
N THR A 46 -1.61 -8.81 -5.37
CA THR A 46 -2.35 -9.00 -4.11
C THR A 46 -3.18 -7.76 -3.78
N VAL A 47 -2.59 -6.57 -3.83
CA VAL A 47 -3.29 -5.30 -3.62
C VAL A 47 -4.47 -5.13 -4.58
N SER A 48 -4.30 -5.43 -5.87
CA SER A 48 -5.38 -5.31 -6.87
C SER A 48 -6.55 -6.27 -6.62
N LEU A 49 -6.29 -7.43 -6.04
CA LEU A 49 -7.35 -8.36 -5.60
C LEU A 49 -8.05 -7.82 -4.33
N LEU A 50 -7.28 -7.40 -3.34
CA LEU A 50 -7.83 -6.87 -2.08
C LEU A 50 -8.66 -5.60 -2.27
N THR A 51 -8.33 -4.75 -3.23
CA THR A 51 -9.15 -3.58 -3.58
C THR A 51 -10.40 -3.92 -4.39
N GLY A 52 -10.54 -5.18 -4.84
CA GLY A 52 -11.61 -5.59 -5.74
C GLY A 52 -11.50 -5.00 -7.15
N LEU A 53 -10.33 -4.49 -7.55
CA LEU A 53 -10.06 -4.06 -8.92
C LEU A 53 -9.90 -5.25 -9.87
N ARG A 54 -9.55 -6.40 -9.32
CA ARG A 54 -9.44 -7.66 -10.06
C ARG A 54 -10.06 -8.79 -9.26
N GLU A 55 -10.60 -9.78 -9.95
CA GLU A 55 -11.09 -10.99 -9.33
C GLU A 55 -9.96 -12.01 -9.16
N PRO A 56 -9.90 -12.76 -8.06
CA PRO A 56 -9.00 -13.88 -7.91
C PRO A 56 -9.35 -15.00 -8.90
N SER A 57 -8.34 -15.74 -9.37
CA SER A 57 -8.56 -16.95 -10.17
C SER A 57 -8.97 -18.14 -9.30
N ALA A 58 -8.57 -18.14 -8.03
CA ALA A 58 -9.03 -19.07 -6.98
C ALA A 58 -8.86 -18.38 -5.61
N GLY A 59 -9.58 -18.90 -4.62
CA GLY A 59 -9.62 -18.33 -3.28
C GLY A 59 -10.67 -17.24 -3.14
N GLN A 60 -10.75 -16.63 -1.97
CA GLN A 60 -11.78 -15.66 -1.61
C GLN A 60 -11.21 -14.56 -0.72
N ILE A 61 -11.83 -13.38 -0.78
CA ILE A 61 -11.53 -12.25 0.10
C ILE A 61 -12.77 -11.98 0.95
N TRP A 62 -12.56 -11.91 2.25
CA TRP A 62 -13.61 -11.66 3.22
C TRP A 62 -13.37 -10.36 3.96
N PHE A 63 -14.40 -9.57 4.12
CA PHE A 63 -14.37 -8.34 4.88
C PHE A 63 -15.53 -8.30 5.87
N ASP A 64 -15.24 -8.17 7.17
CA ASP A 64 -16.23 -8.27 8.26
C ASP A 64 -17.12 -9.51 8.18
N GLY A 65 -16.54 -10.66 7.82
CA GLY A 65 -17.24 -11.92 7.74
C GLY A 65 -18.13 -12.10 6.49
N ARG A 66 -18.02 -11.21 5.49
CA ARG A 66 -18.72 -11.32 4.20
C ARG A 66 -17.71 -11.44 3.06
N ASN A 67 -18.01 -12.30 2.10
CA ASN A 67 -17.23 -12.36 0.86
C ASN A 67 -17.42 -11.07 0.06
N ILE A 68 -16.34 -10.40 -0.30
CA ILE A 68 -16.43 -9.13 -1.04
C ILE A 68 -17.09 -9.27 -2.41
N ALA A 69 -17.04 -10.45 -3.03
CA ALA A 69 -17.70 -10.72 -4.31
C ALA A 69 -19.23 -10.62 -4.24
N GLU A 70 -19.82 -10.80 -3.06
CA GLU A 70 -21.27 -10.73 -2.85
C GLU A 70 -21.79 -9.30 -2.69
N GLY A 71 -20.88 -8.32 -2.46
CA GLY A 71 -21.23 -6.92 -2.23
C GLY A 71 -20.05 -5.99 -2.52
N LEU A 72 -19.49 -6.09 -3.73
CA LEU A 72 -18.26 -5.38 -4.10
C LEU A 72 -18.38 -3.85 -3.96
N VAL A 73 -19.51 -3.28 -4.35
CA VAL A 73 -19.74 -1.84 -4.27
C VAL A 73 -19.77 -1.35 -2.83
N GLU A 74 -20.43 -2.09 -1.95
CA GLU A 74 -20.52 -1.81 -0.51
C GLU A 74 -19.15 -1.94 0.16
N TYR A 75 -18.39 -2.96 -0.21
CA TYR A 75 -17.01 -3.14 0.22
C TYR A 75 -16.14 -1.96 -0.22
N GLN A 76 -16.13 -1.65 -1.52
CA GLN A 76 -15.32 -0.55 -2.07
C GLN A 76 -15.71 0.81 -1.49
N ALA A 77 -16.96 1.01 -1.07
CA ALA A 77 -17.39 2.23 -0.39
C ALA A 77 -16.69 2.44 0.98
N ARG A 78 -16.19 1.36 1.59
CA ARG A 78 -15.48 1.36 2.88
C ARG A 78 -13.96 1.32 2.74
N VAL A 79 -13.43 1.24 1.50
CA VAL A 79 -12.00 1.14 1.20
C VAL A 79 -11.47 2.46 0.67
N GLY A 80 -10.39 2.95 1.28
CA GLY A 80 -9.51 3.98 0.75
C GLY A 80 -8.27 3.32 0.12
N TYR A 81 -7.96 3.66 -1.12
CA TYR A 81 -6.84 3.07 -1.83
C TYR A 81 -5.90 4.14 -2.38
N VAL A 82 -4.62 3.98 -2.10
CA VAL A 82 -3.54 4.77 -2.69
C VAL A 82 -2.68 3.82 -3.51
N PRO A 83 -2.74 3.88 -4.85
CA PRO A 83 -1.89 3.07 -5.73
C PRO A 83 -0.46 3.63 -5.79
N GLU A 84 0.50 2.78 -6.15
CA GLU A 84 1.89 3.16 -6.43
C GLU A 84 1.97 4.16 -7.60
N GLU A 85 1.21 3.93 -8.68
CA GLU A 85 1.11 4.84 -9.81
C GLU A 85 -0.16 5.68 -9.75
N ALA A 86 0.00 6.98 -9.94
CA ALA A 86 -1.10 7.93 -9.86
C ALA A 86 -2.01 7.88 -11.12
N HIS A 87 -3.11 7.14 -11.01
CA HIS A 87 -4.17 7.15 -12.03
C HIS A 87 -5.19 8.24 -11.72
N LEU A 88 -4.89 9.47 -12.16
CA LEU A 88 -5.74 10.65 -11.96
C LEU A 88 -6.27 11.16 -13.30
N TYR A 89 -7.44 11.79 -13.29
CA TYR A 89 -7.95 12.52 -14.46
C TYR A 89 -7.16 13.82 -14.64
N THR A 90 -6.07 13.76 -15.41
CA THR A 90 -5.06 14.81 -15.49
C THR A 90 -5.54 16.10 -16.14
N PHE A 91 -6.66 16.07 -16.87
CA PHE A 91 -7.32 17.23 -17.45
C PHE A 91 -8.20 18.01 -16.44
N LEU A 92 -8.49 17.42 -15.28
CA LEU A 92 -9.16 18.11 -14.18
C LEU A 92 -8.13 18.81 -13.28
N SER A 93 -8.59 19.82 -12.54
CA SER A 93 -7.87 20.34 -11.38
C SER A 93 -7.96 19.36 -10.20
N ALA A 94 -7.09 19.54 -9.18
CA ALA A 94 -7.18 18.71 -7.98
C ALA A 94 -8.53 18.85 -7.28
N ARG A 95 -9.04 20.08 -7.19
CA ARG A 95 -10.36 20.35 -6.61
C ARG A 95 -11.48 19.61 -7.35
N GLU A 96 -11.55 19.76 -8.68
CA GLU A 96 -12.56 19.10 -9.52
C GLU A 96 -12.47 17.57 -9.42
N HIS A 97 -11.25 17.02 -9.44
CA HIS A 97 -11.03 15.59 -9.30
C HIS A 97 -11.54 15.08 -7.94
N LEU A 98 -11.20 15.77 -6.84
CA LEU A 98 -11.64 15.40 -5.50
C LEU A 98 -13.15 15.58 -5.32
N GLU A 99 -13.74 16.61 -5.91
CA GLU A 99 -15.20 16.78 -5.94
C GLU A 99 -15.90 15.64 -6.69
N LEU A 100 -15.36 15.22 -7.83
CA LEU A 100 -15.87 14.08 -8.57
C LEU A 100 -15.85 12.81 -7.72
N ILE A 101 -14.70 12.49 -7.11
CA ILE A 101 -14.58 11.32 -6.23
C ILE A 101 -15.55 11.40 -5.04
N GLY A 102 -15.64 12.55 -4.37
CA GLY A 102 -16.52 12.72 -3.22
C GLY A 102 -18.01 12.59 -3.58
N ARG A 103 -18.42 13.08 -4.75
CA ARG A 103 -19.80 12.91 -5.25
C ARG A 103 -20.10 11.46 -5.60
N LEU A 104 -19.17 10.73 -6.22
CA LEU A 104 -19.31 9.29 -6.48
C LEU A 104 -19.43 8.48 -5.16
N ARG A 105 -18.76 8.94 -4.10
CA ARG A 105 -18.87 8.40 -2.74
C ARG A 105 -20.10 8.93 -1.98
N ARG A 106 -20.98 9.71 -2.62
CA ARG A 106 -22.22 10.28 -2.07
C ARG A 106 -22.01 11.15 -0.82
N LEU A 107 -20.89 11.84 -0.74
CA LEU A 107 -20.62 12.75 0.37
C LEU A 107 -21.52 14.01 0.26
N PRO A 108 -22.09 14.50 1.39
CA PRO A 108 -22.87 15.74 1.37
C PRO A 108 -22.04 16.93 0.88
N ALA A 109 -22.59 17.75 -0.03
CA ALA A 109 -21.84 18.80 -0.71
C ALA A 109 -21.09 19.76 0.23
N ARG A 110 -21.75 20.23 1.31
CA ARG A 110 -21.11 21.15 2.27
C ARG A 110 -19.93 20.51 3.00
N LEU A 111 -20.07 19.25 3.41
CA LEU A 111 -18.99 18.49 4.05
C LEU A 111 -17.83 18.26 3.09
N LEU A 112 -18.16 17.91 1.85
CA LEU A 112 -17.19 17.64 0.79
C LEU A 112 -16.33 18.88 0.50
N THR A 113 -16.95 20.03 0.25
CA THR A 113 -16.23 21.29 -0.02
C THR A 113 -15.30 21.65 1.15
N HIS A 114 -15.77 21.53 2.38
CA HIS A 114 -14.97 21.81 3.57
C HIS A 114 -13.75 20.84 3.67
N LYS A 115 -14.00 19.53 3.57
CA LYS A 115 -12.93 18.52 3.64
C LYS A 115 -11.88 18.75 2.55
N ILE A 116 -12.29 18.98 1.31
CA ILE A 116 -11.37 19.21 0.19
C ILE A 116 -10.49 20.42 0.47
N SER A 117 -11.08 21.57 0.80
CA SER A 117 -10.30 22.79 1.06
C SER A 117 -9.32 22.61 2.22
N THR A 118 -9.76 21.99 3.33
CA THR A 118 -8.92 21.75 4.49
C THR A 118 -7.77 20.77 4.18
N LEU A 119 -8.05 19.66 3.48
CA LEU A 119 -7.01 18.67 3.17
C LEU A 119 -6.00 19.17 2.14
N LEU A 120 -6.45 19.97 1.15
CA LEU A 120 -5.54 20.63 0.21
C LEU A 120 -4.62 21.63 0.92
N ASP A 121 -5.14 22.37 1.89
CA ASP A 121 -4.34 23.29 2.70
C ASP A 121 -3.32 22.56 3.56
N LEU A 122 -3.74 21.57 4.32
CA LEU A 122 -2.87 20.76 5.20
C LEU A 122 -1.74 20.05 4.44
N LEU A 123 -1.95 19.68 3.18
CA LEU A 123 -0.93 19.06 2.33
C LEU A 123 -0.19 20.05 1.41
N GLY A 124 -0.42 21.37 1.59
CA GLY A 124 0.30 22.42 0.88
C GLY A 124 -0.02 22.50 -0.61
N LEU A 125 -1.28 22.17 -1.01
CA LEU A 125 -1.74 22.21 -2.39
C LEU A 125 -2.68 23.40 -2.69
N THR A 126 -2.94 24.30 -1.76
CA THR A 126 -3.90 25.40 -1.89
C THR A 126 -3.65 26.25 -3.14
N SER A 127 -2.39 26.63 -3.39
CA SER A 127 -2.02 27.49 -4.54
C SER A 127 -2.15 26.78 -5.89
N ALA A 128 -2.14 25.47 -5.91
CA ALA A 128 -2.27 24.66 -7.13
C ALA A 128 -3.67 24.03 -7.27
N ALA A 129 -4.55 24.15 -6.28
CA ALA A 129 -5.81 23.42 -6.16
C ALA A 129 -6.69 23.49 -7.44
N ASP A 130 -6.67 24.63 -8.12
CA ASP A 130 -7.48 24.92 -9.30
C ASP A 130 -6.69 24.83 -10.62
N GLN A 131 -5.41 24.40 -10.56
CA GLN A 131 -4.59 24.10 -11.73
C GLN A 131 -4.78 22.65 -12.17
N GLN A 132 -4.66 22.38 -13.48
CA GLN A 132 -4.77 21.04 -14.02
C GLN A 132 -3.70 20.09 -13.46
N ILE A 133 -4.10 18.87 -13.09
CA ILE A 133 -3.23 17.81 -12.55
C ILE A 133 -2.14 17.40 -13.56
N SER A 134 -2.35 17.64 -14.88
CA SER A 134 -1.33 17.41 -15.90
C SER A 134 -0.01 18.11 -15.60
N GLY A 135 -0.06 19.30 -15.01
CA GLY A 135 1.11 20.11 -14.61
C GLY A 135 1.69 19.73 -13.25
N TYR A 136 1.12 18.78 -12.52
CA TYR A 136 1.56 18.42 -11.18
C TYR A 136 2.82 17.56 -11.20
N SER A 137 3.72 17.80 -10.22
CA SER A 137 4.81 16.87 -9.92
C SER A 137 4.28 15.52 -9.42
N LYS A 138 5.14 14.49 -9.42
CA LYS A 138 4.77 13.17 -8.86
C LYS A 138 4.28 13.29 -7.42
N GLY A 139 4.97 14.07 -6.58
CA GLY A 139 4.58 14.28 -5.18
C GLY A 139 3.26 15.01 -5.01
N MET A 140 2.95 16.01 -5.85
CA MET A 140 1.64 16.67 -5.84
C MET A 140 0.53 15.70 -6.21
N LYS A 141 0.74 14.85 -7.22
CA LYS A 141 -0.21 13.79 -7.62
C LYS A 141 -0.44 12.79 -6.48
N GLN A 142 0.63 12.41 -5.79
CA GLN A 142 0.54 11.50 -4.63
C GLN A 142 -0.26 12.10 -3.47
N LYS A 143 -0.07 13.41 -3.20
CA LYS A 143 -0.88 14.13 -2.20
C LYS A 143 -2.38 14.13 -2.56
N VAL A 144 -2.73 14.32 -3.84
CA VAL A 144 -4.14 14.24 -4.31
C VAL A 144 -4.71 12.84 -4.10
N LEU A 145 -3.93 11.78 -4.38
CA LEU A 145 -4.36 10.40 -4.13
C LEU A 145 -4.61 10.13 -2.64
N LEU A 146 -3.73 10.61 -1.77
CA LEU A 146 -3.92 10.51 -0.32
C LEU A 146 -5.20 11.20 0.14
N ILE A 147 -5.48 12.42 -0.35
CA ILE A 147 -6.73 13.12 -0.05
C ILE A 147 -7.92 12.30 -0.53
N ALA A 148 -7.90 11.82 -1.78
CA ALA A 148 -9.00 11.04 -2.36
C ALA A 148 -9.30 9.76 -1.55
N ALA A 149 -8.25 9.06 -1.09
CA ALA A 149 -8.37 7.85 -0.28
C ALA A 149 -8.99 8.13 1.10
N LEU A 150 -8.73 9.30 1.69
CA LEU A 150 -9.18 9.67 3.04
C LEU A 150 -10.54 10.39 3.05
N LEU A 151 -10.99 10.93 1.91
CA LEU A 151 -12.10 11.87 1.82
C LEU A 151 -13.42 11.32 2.40
N HIS A 152 -13.69 10.05 2.18
CA HIS A 152 -14.92 9.36 2.59
C HIS A 152 -14.82 8.61 3.94
N ASP A 153 -13.72 8.85 4.69
CA ASP A 153 -13.48 8.25 6.00
C ASP A 153 -13.54 6.71 6.00
N PRO A 154 -12.70 6.03 5.19
CA PRO A 154 -12.77 4.59 5.01
C PRO A 154 -12.49 3.82 6.30
N ASP A 155 -12.99 2.58 6.39
CA ASP A 155 -12.68 1.65 7.48
C ASP A 155 -11.37 0.90 7.22
N LEU A 156 -11.07 0.63 5.94
CA LEU A 156 -9.86 -0.04 5.46
C LEU A 156 -9.08 0.89 4.54
N LEU A 157 -7.79 1.08 4.84
CA LEU A 157 -6.84 1.78 3.98
C LEU A 157 -5.86 0.78 3.37
N ILE A 158 -5.72 0.80 2.06
CA ILE A 158 -4.72 0.03 1.33
C ILE A 158 -3.77 1.05 0.69
N LEU A 159 -2.53 1.07 1.18
CA LEU A 159 -1.51 2.04 0.82
C LEU A 159 -0.37 1.31 0.10
N ASP A 160 -0.32 1.41 -1.23
CA ASP A 160 0.72 0.77 -2.06
C ASP A 160 1.79 1.81 -2.40
N GLU A 161 2.99 1.66 -1.81
CA GLU A 161 4.12 2.60 -1.92
C GLU A 161 3.72 4.08 -1.73
N PRO A 162 2.98 4.42 -0.65
CA PRO A 162 2.30 5.71 -0.54
C PRO A 162 3.24 6.90 -0.41
N GLU A 163 4.50 6.68 -0.06
CA GLU A 163 5.52 7.72 0.06
C GLU A 163 6.25 8.02 -1.26
N SER A 164 5.99 7.23 -2.31
CA SER A 164 6.67 7.38 -3.60
C SER A 164 6.48 8.78 -4.20
N GLY A 165 7.59 9.53 -4.30
CA GLY A 165 7.59 10.89 -4.85
C GLY A 165 7.14 12.01 -3.90
N LEU A 166 6.76 11.71 -2.66
CA LEU A 166 6.51 12.74 -1.64
C LEU A 166 7.81 13.45 -1.25
N ASP A 167 7.69 14.73 -0.94
CA ASP A 167 8.75 15.46 -0.26
C ASP A 167 8.90 14.98 1.20
N LEU A 168 10.05 15.31 1.82
CA LEU A 168 10.37 14.88 3.19
C LEU A 168 9.25 15.24 4.19
N THR A 169 8.71 16.44 4.10
CA THR A 169 7.67 16.92 5.03
C THR A 169 6.39 16.12 4.88
N ALA A 170 5.93 15.93 3.64
CA ALA A 170 4.71 15.15 3.37
C ALA A 170 4.88 13.67 3.77
N GLY A 171 6.06 13.08 3.54
CA GLY A 171 6.37 11.73 4.00
C GLY A 171 6.33 11.62 5.53
N LEU A 172 6.90 12.60 6.25
CA LEU A 172 6.81 12.65 7.72
C LEU A 172 5.35 12.78 8.20
N VAL A 173 4.57 13.66 7.59
CA VAL A 173 3.13 13.81 7.92
C VAL A 173 2.39 12.48 7.73
N LEU A 174 2.63 11.79 6.62
CA LEU A 174 1.99 10.50 6.35
C LEU A 174 2.37 9.45 7.40
N ARG A 175 3.66 9.33 7.75
CA ARG A 175 4.13 8.39 8.77
C ARG A 175 3.54 8.66 10.16
N HIS A 176 3.29 9.92 10.51
CA HIS A 176 2.58 10.25 11.74
C HIS A 176 1.07 10.03 11.65
N LEU A 177 0.47 10.22 10.47
CA LEU A 177 -0.96 10.04 10.24
C LEU A 177 -1.39 8.57 10.36
N ILE A 178 -0.60 7.63 9.80
CA ILE A 178 -0.92 6.20 9.77
C ILE A 178 -1.21 5.63 11.18
N PRO A 179 -0.34 5.79 12.19
CA PRO A 179 -0.63 5.31 13.55
C PRO A 179 -1.83 5.99 14.20
N ILE A 180 -2.06 7.27 13.91
CA ILE A 180 -3.23 8.01 14.42
C ILE A 180 -4.52 7.41 13.86
N LEU A 181 -4.54 7.06 12.57
CA LEU A 181 -5.70 6.42 11.94
C LEU A 181 -5.94 5.02 12.50
N ALA A 182 -4.90 4.22 12.69
CA ALA A 182 -4.99 2.89 13.31
C ALA A 182 -5.52 2.98 14.75
N ALA A 183 -5.02 3.93 15.56
CA ALA A 183 -5.51 4.18 16.91
C ALA A 183 -6.99 4.62 16.95
N ARG A 184 -7.52 5.16 15.85
CA ARG A 184 -8.95 5.48 15.67
C ARG A 184 -9.76 4.30 15.12
N GLY A 185 -9.16 3.11 15.06
CA GLY A 185 -9.82 1.87 14.61
C GLY A 185 -9.81 1.64 13.11
N LYS A 186 -9.04 2.43 12.32
CA LYS A 186 -8.87 2.16 10.89
C LYS A 186 -7.90 1.00 10.70
N THR A 187 -8.24 0.10 9.82
CA THR A 187 -7.41 -1.05 9.45
C THR A 187 -6.55 -0.66 8.25
N ILE A 188 -5.25 -0.95 8.28
CA ILE A 188 -4.30 -0.41 7.29
C ILE A 188 -3.40 -1.52 6.74
N LEU A 189 -3.45 -1.73 5.43
CA LEU A 189 -2.43 -2.48 4.69
C LEU A 189 -1.42 -1.49 4.13
N TYR A 190 -0.15 -1.66 4.49
CA TYR A 190 0.94 -0.79 4.11
C TYR A 190 1.99 -1.57 3.30
N SER A 191 2.10 -1.28 2.00
CA SER A 191 3.14 -1.85 1.14
C SER A 191 4.27 -0.83 0.98
N SER A 192 5.49 -1.26 1.22
CA SER A 192 6.70 -0.45 0.97
C SER A 192 7.91 -1.33 0.74
N HIS A 193 8.87 -0.80 -0.04
CA HIS A 193 10.20 -1.38 -0.19
C HIS A 193 11.21 -0.75 0.81
N VAL A 194 10.81 0.30 1.53
CA VAL A 194 11.63 0.94 2.57
C VAL A 194 11.36 0.26 3.90
N LEU A 195 12.19 -0.72 4.25
CA LEU A 195 11.99 -1.61 5.38
C LEU A 195 11.99 -0.91 6.73
N ASP A 196 12.81 0.13 6.90
CA ASP A 196 12.81 1.00 8.09
C ASP A 196 11.43 1.60 8.40
N HIS A 197 10.68 1.98 7.35
CA HIS A 197 9.34 2.52 7.54
C HIS A 197 8.37 1.44 8.01
N VAL A 198 8.48 0.24 7.44
CA VAL A 198 7.66 -0.91 7.84
C VAL A 198 7.96 -1.31 9.28
N GLU A 199 9.23 -1.41 9.68
CA GLU A 199 9.61 -1.72 11.06
C GLU A 199 9.02 -0.76 12.10
N ARG A 200 8.92 0.52 11.74
CA ARG A 200 8.39 1.55 12.65
C ARG A 200 6.87 1.63 12.68
N LEU A 201 6.21 1.30 11.58
CA LEU A 201 4.77 1.49 11.41
C LEU A 201 3.97 0.21 11.66
N CYS A 202 4.51 -0.95 11.28
CA CYS A 202 3.79 -2.21 11.25
C CYS A 202 4.17 -3.07 12.45
N ALA A 203 3.17 -3.62 13.14
CA ALA A 203 3.38 -4.63 14.16
C ALA A 203 3.65 -6.00 13.52
N ASP A 204 2.90 -6.32 12.48
CA ASP A 204 2.96 -7.58 11.74
C ASP A 204 3.27 -7.32 10.26
N VAL A 205 3.89 -8.31 9.63
CA VAL A 205 4.22 -8.26 8.21
C VAL A 205 3.92 -9.59 7.53
N VAL A 206 3.64 -9.50 6.23
CA VAL A 206 3.56 -10.63 5.28
C VAL A 206 4.62 -10.41 4.22
N VAL A 207 5.52 -11.38 4.05
CA VAL A 207 6.59 -11.32 3.06
C VAL A 207 6.25 -12.21 1.88
N LEU A 208 6.10 -11.60 0.71
CA LEU A 208 5.85 -12.29 -0.55
C LEU A 208 7.15 -12.51 -1.32
N HIS A 209 7.33 -13.73 -1.85
CA HIS A 209 8.40 -14.07 -2.80
C HIS A 209 7.88 -15.06 -3.84
N HIS A 210 8.14 -14.78 -5.12
CA HIS A 210 7.65 -15.60 -6.26
C HIS A 210 6.16 -15.97 -6.14
N GLY A 211 5.32 -15.00 -5.75
CA GLY A 211 3.87 -15.17 -5.65
C GLY A 211 3.39 -16.00 -4.45
N ARG A 212 4.23 -16.28 -3.46
CA ARG A 212 3.87 -17.03 -2.24
C ARG A 212 4.29 -16.26 -0.99
N ILE A 213 3.62 -16.54 0.12
CA ILE A 213 4.07 -16.08 1.43
C ILE A 213 5.26 -16.96 1.84
N VAL A 214 6.38 -16.33 2.14
CA VAL A 214 7.60 -16.98 2.65
C VAL A 214 7.82 -16.72 4.14
N ALA A 215 7.23 -15.65 4.68
CA ALA A 215 7.20 -15.37 6.11
C ALA A 215 5.97 -14.51 6.45
N GLU A 216 5.44 -14.69 7.66
CA GLU A 216 4.32 -13.94 8.21
C GLU A 216 4.46 -13.87 9.73
N GLY A 217 4.08 -12.74 10.31
CA GLY A 217 4.01 -12.56 11.76
C GLY A 217 4.58 -11.24 12.26
N PRO A 218 4.74 -11.12 13.58
CA PRO A 218 5.30 -9.93 14.21
C PRO A 218 6.72 -9.62 13.71
N VAL A 219 6.99 -8.35 13.42
CA VAL A 219 8.32 -7.87 13.01
C VAL A 219 9.39 -8.30 14.01
N SER A 220 9.09 -8.21 15.31
CA SER A 220 10.00 -8.64 16.38
C SER A 220 10.35 -10.13 16.32
N GLN A 221 9.39 -11.00 15.95
CA GLN A 221 9.60 -12.42 15.82
C GLN A 221 10.45 -12.76 14.59
N LEU A 222 10.19 -12.10 13.46
CA LEU A 222 10.99 -12.30 12.24
C LEU A 222 12.45 -11.89 12.46
N ARG A 223 12.71 -10.80 13.18
CA ARG A 223 14.08 -10.41 13.55
C ARG A 223 14.76 -11.42 14.44
N ALA A 224 14.03 -12.05 15.36
CA ALA A 224 14.59 -13.07 16.25
C ALA A 224 14.93 -14.40 15.54
N MET A 225 14.45 -14.61 14.30
CA MET A 225 14.80 -15.79 13.48
C MET A 225 16.21 -15.72 12.88
N THR A 226 16.82 -14.54 12.88
CA THR A 226 18.18 -14.28 12.41
C THR A 226 19.11 -13.96 13.59
N GLN A 227 20.36 -13.59 13.34
CA GLN A 227 21.34 -13.27 14.40
C GLN A 227 20.86 -12.10 15.29
N GLU A 228 21.30 -12.06 16.54
CA GLU A 228 21.03 -10.95 17.45
C GLU A 228 21.39 -9.60 16.81
N ASN A 229 20.41 -8.67 16.78
CA ASN A 229 20.47 -7.35 16.13
C ASN A 229 20.34 -7.31 14.60
N ALA A 230 19.88 -8.38 13.94
CA ALA A 230 19.57 -8.31 12.50
C ALA A 230 18.46 -7.29 12.22
N SER A 231 18.62 -6.52 11.16
CA SER A 231 17.55 -5.66 10.62
C SER A 231 16.49 -6.50 9.91
N LEU A 232 15.31 -5.93 9.69
CA LEU A 232 14.30 -6.58 8.83
C LEU A 232 14.83 -6.81 7.41
N GLU A 233 15.76 -5.95 6.94
CA GLU A 233 16.44 -6.10 5.65
C GLU A 233 17.26 -7.39 5.59
N ASP A 234 18.04 -7.67 6.63
CA ASP A 234 18.84 -8.91 6.72
C ASP A 234 17.95 -10.15 6.69
N VAL A 235 16.83 -10.10 7.42
CA VAL A 235 15.85 -11.21 7.45
C VAL A 235 15.28 -11.44 6.06
N ILE A 236 14.81 -10.38 5.40
CA ILE A 236 14.21 -10.47 4.07
C ILE A 236 15.26 -10.91 3.04
N ALA A 237 16.47 -10.37 3.11
CA ALA A 237 17.56 -10.77 2.22
C ALA A 237 17.81 -12.28 2.32
N GLN A 238 17.86 -12.87 3.52
CA GLN A 238 18.01 -14.31 3.69
C GLN A 238 16.85 -15.12 3.12
N LEU A 239 15.60 -14.61 3.23
CA LEU A 239 14.41 -15.31 2.77
C LEU A 239 14.23 -15.25 1.23
N VAL A 240 14.73 -14.20 0.58
CA VAL A 240 14.43 -13.94 -0.84
C VAL A 240 15.66 -13.99 -1.75
N THR A 241 16.89 -13.96 -1.20
CA THR A 241 18.11 -13.91 -1.99
C THR A 241 18.71 -15.30 -2.14
N THR A 242 18.82 -15.77 -3.39
CA THR A 242 19.51 -17.03 -3.73
C THR A 242 20.95 -16.80 -4.18
N VAL A 243 21.37 -15.56 -4.28
CA VAL A 243 22.68 -15.12 -4.79
C VAL A 243 23.42 -14.41 -3.66
N ASP A 244 24.71 -14.68 -3.54
CA ASP A 244 25.61 -13.91 -2.64
C ASP A 244 25.90 -12.54 -3.29
N PRO A 245 25.39 -11.42 -2.73
CA PRO A 245 25.58 -10.09 -3.31
C PRO A 245 27.06 -9.66 -3.33
N ALA A 246 27.85 -10.04 -2.33
CA ALA A 246 29.26 -9.68 -2.23
C ALA A 246 30.08 -10.38 -3.30
N ARG A 247 29.83 -11.67 -3.50
CA ARG A 247 30.46 -12.46 -4.56
C ARG A 247 30.09 -11.90 -5.96
N THR A 248 28.80 -11.62 -6.19
CA THR A 248 28.33 -11.06 -7.48
C THR A 248 28.95 -9.69 -7.75
N ALA A 249 29.06 -8.82 -6.75
CA ALA A 249 29.72 -7.53 -6.88
C ALA A 249 31.21 -7.69 -7.25
N GLY A 250 31.92 -8.65 -6.63
CA GLY A 250 33.31 -9.01 -6.99
C GLY A 250 33.43 -9.45 -8.44
N GLU A 251 32.58 -10.37 -8.90
CA GLU A 251 32.57 -10.87 -10.28
C GLU A 251 32.30 -9.73 -11.29
N ILE A 252 31.36 -8.79 -10.97
CA ILE A 252 31.10 -7.61 -11.81
C ILE A 252 32.34 -6.70 -11.88
N ALA A 253 32.99 -6.45 -10.74
CA ALA A 253 34.21 -5.62 -10.71
C ALA A 253 35.35 -6.21 -11.53
N GLU A 254 35.54 -7.52 -11.47
CA GLU A 254 36.53 -8.25 -12.29
C GLU A 254 36.25 -8.12 -13.79
N VAL A 255 35.00 -8.38 -14.21
CA VAL A 255 34.58 -8.32 -15.63
C VAL A 255 34.64 -6.89 -16.17
N SER A 256 34.35 -5.87 -15.34
CA SER A 256 34.38 -4.45 -15.74
C SER A 256 35.79 -3.88 -15.83
N GLY A 257 36.84 -4.64 -15.49
CA GLY A 257 38.23 -4.18 -15.56
C GLY A 257 38.60 -3.13 -14.50
N LEU A 258 37.84 -3.05 -13.43
CA LEU A 258 38.12 -2.15 -12.29
C LEU A 258 39.17 -2.73 -11.32
N ASN A 259 39.96 -3.72 -11.76
CA ASN A 259 41.12 -4.18 -11.02
C ASN A 259 42.26 -3.15 -11.17
N ALA A 260 42.42 -2.31 -10.17
CA ALA A 260 43.64 -1.50 -9.97
C ALA A 260 44.62 -2.26 -9.09
#